data_f28158ecc0ae0587c5c80cb998fb194d
#
_entry.id   f28158ecc0ae0587c5c80cb998fb194d
#
_cell.length_a   1.000
_cell.length_b   1.000
_cell.length_c   1.000
_cell.angle_alpha   90.00
_cell.angle_beta   90.00
_cell.angle_gamma   90.00
#
_symmetry.space_group_name_H-M   'P 1'
#
loop_
_entity.id
_entity.type
_entity.pdbx_description
1 polymer ?
#
loop_
_entity_poly.entity_id
_entity_poly.type
_entity_poly.pdbx_seq_one_letter_code
_entity_poly.pdbx_strand_id
1 'polypeptide(L)'
;MNIHDKDTLHECTSCQMCAAVCPKQAICIHLNQDGFYRPVIDGEKCVDCGICKSVCYKYANIPEYKDVDKLLNYAASAKSDAVVSGTTSGGLGDILCEQLVNEGYLCVGVTYNTEKNIAVDTVAKTREESISFRGSKYIQSYTYNAFKSIVDNHLNDKVAVFGTPCHIFAIDKYLKKRKKRDNFVLIDIYCHGCPSMNVWKRYLEYVNGKTHEKSYDYVSFRSKAYGWGSYYVAQMKKGGKTLFTSPKINDKFYTLFFSDVLLNESCYDCKLRSTMDSTDIRIGDFWGKAYLKNTRGVSLVTVNHASEKGKALFEKVKDKITYKQHPATDCISYQSWGLKYDIESELRKKLFASLADPRQTIEDTVRFFWQSRSLKARLKQKAKNFILLMPRPVVAFLKGLV
;
A
#
# COMPACT_ATOMS: atom_id res chain seq x y z
N MET A 1 -26.43 16.92 4.18
CA MET A 1 -25.40 16.91 3.10
C MET A 1 -24.45 15.74 3.34
N ASN A 2 -24.40 14.74 2.48
CA ASN A 2 -23.58 13.52 2.62
C ASN A 2 -22.48 13.45 1.53
N ILE A 3 -21.77 12.30 1.42
CA ILE A 3 -20.70 12.12 0.42
C ILE A 3 -21.22 11.76 -0.97
N HIS A 4 -22.52 11.59 -1.16
CA HIS A 4 -23.08 11.19 -2.44
C HIS A 4 -23.20 12.39 -3.37
N ASP A 5 -22.10 12.73 -4.01
CA ASP A 5 -22.01 13.67 -5.08
C ASP A 5 -21.61 12.89 -6.34
N LYS A 6 -22.49 12.84 -7.33
CA LYS A 6 -22.31 12.03 -8.54
C LYS A 6 -21.04 12.40 -9.30
N ASP A 7 -20.67 13.67 -9.27
CA ASP A 7 -19.58 14.20 -10.07
C ASP A 7 -18.20 13.95 -9.46
N THR A 8 -18.14 13.51 -8.19
CA THR A 8 -16.89 13.35 -7.44
C THR A 8 -16.60 11.93 -6.95
N LEU A 9 -17.40 10.93 -7.36
CA LEU A 9 -17.13 9.53 -6.99
C LEU A 9 -15.79 9.00 -7.52
N HIS A 10 -15.29 9.54 -8.64
CA HIS A 10 -13.98 9.23 -9.18
C HIS A 10 -12.85 9.68 -8.24
N GLU A 11 -13.05 10.68 -7.39
CA GLU A 11 -12.07 11.13 -6.39
C GLU A 11 -12.06 10.26 -5.12
N CYS A 12 -12.92 9.26 -5.03
CA CYS A 12 -13.00 8.37 -3.88
C CYS A 12 -11.73 7.51 -3.74
N THR A 13 -11.02 7.65 -2.62
CA THR A 13 -9.81 6.88 -2.32
C THR A 13 -10.06 5.44 -1.88
N SER A 14 -11.31 5.01 -1.77
CA SER A 14 -11.72 3.70 -1.25
C SER A 14 -11.31 3.43 0.22
N CYS A 15 -11.07 4.47 1.02
CA CYS A 15 -10.62 4.33 2.41
C CYS A 15 -11.72 3.84 3.38
N GLN A 16 -12.98 3.82 2.98
CA GLN A 16 -14.16 3.29 3.70
C GLN A 16 -14.46 3.98 5.05
N MET A 17 -13.72 4.99 5.44
CA MET A 17 -13.91 5.69 6.72
C MET A 17 -15.31 6.35 6.83
N CYS A 18 -15.87 6.82 5.71
CA CYS A 18 -17.22 7.38 5.67
C CYS A 18 -18.29 6.42 6.18
N ALA A 19 -18.17 5.13 5.89
CA ALA A 19 -19.07 4.10 6.39
C ALA A 19 -18.81 3.82 7.88
N ALA A 20 -17.54 3.74 8.29
CA ALA A 20 -17.15 3.48 9.68
C ALA A 20 -17.66 4.54 10.66
N VAL A 21 -17.64 5.82 10.25
CA VAL A 21 -18.08 6.93 11.11
C VAL A 21 -19.56 7.23 11.04
N CYS A 22 -20.32 6.54 10.18
CA CYS A 22 -21.75 6.82 10.01
C CYS A 22 -22.56 6.35 11.24
N PRO A 23 -23.15 7.25 12.05
CA PRO A 23 -23.85 6.86 13.27
C PRO A 23 -25.18 6.13 12.96
N LYS A 24 -25.73 6.32 11.78
CA LYS A 24 -26.95 5.66 11.30
C LYS A 24 -26.70 4.39 10.49
N GLN A 25 -25.39 4.01 10.33
CA GLN A 25 -25.00 2.89 9.48
C GLN A 25 -25.65 2.92 8.09
N ALA A 26 -25.86 4.13 7.57
CA ALA A 26 -26.54 4.38 6.29
C ALA A 26 -25.59 4.23 5.08
N ILE A 27 -24.34 3.80 5.28
CA ILE A 27 -23.34 3.69 4.22
C ILE A 27 -22.80 2.27 4.18
N CYS A 28 -23.06 1.57 3.07
CA CYS A 28 -22.49 0.26 2.77
C CYS A 28 -21.31 0.40 1.82
N ILE A 29 -20.36 -0.53 1.88
CA ILE A 29 -19.20 -0.58 0.99
C ILE A 29 -19.36 -1.74 0.02
N HIS A 30 -19.35 -1.44 -1.27
CA HIS A 30 -19.46 -2.42 -2.35
C HIS A 30 -18.24 -2.32 -3.28
N LEU A 31 -17.85 -3.44 -3.86
CA LEU A 31 -16.89 -3.48 -4.96
C LEU A 31 -17.64 -3.14 -6.25
N ASN A 32 -17.26 -2.04 -6.93
CA ASN A 32 -17.89 -1.68 -8.20
C ASN A 32 -17.39 -2.59 -9.35
N GLN A 33 -17.99 -2.43 -10.53
CA GLN A 33 -17.63 -3.23 -11.72
C GLN A 33 -16.14 -3.09 -12.13
N ASP A 34 -15.52 -1.94 -11.84
CA ASP A 34 -14.11 -1.68 -12.12
C ASP A 34 -13.17 -2.24 -11.03
N GLY A 35 -13.73 -2.89 -10.01
CA GLY A 35 -12.95 -3.52 -8.94
C GLY A 35 -12.42 -2.54 -7.89
N PHE A 36 -13.17 -1.48 -7.57
CA PHE A 36 -12.85 -0.54 -6.50
C PHE A 36 -13.94 -0.50 -5.44
N TYR A 37 -13.56 -0.48 -4.16
CA TYR A 37 -14.52 -0.28 -3.07
C TYR A 37 -15.13 1.11 -3.15
N ARG A 38 -16.46 1.17 -3.13
CA ARG A 38 -17.22 2.43 -3.19
C ARG A 38 -18.32 2.44 -2.13
N PRO A 39 -18.56 3.61 -1.50
CA PRO A 39 -19.69 3.78 -0.60
C PRO A 39 -20.99 3.88 -1.39
N VAL A 40 -22.01 3.21 -0.88
CA VAL A 40 -23.40 3.33 -1.33
C VAL A 40 -24.24 3.78 -0.14
N ILE A 41 -25.01 4.85 -0.31
CA ILE A 41 -25.82 5.45 0.74
C ILE A 41 -27.26 4.92 0.65
N ASP A 42 -27.75 4.42 1.78
CA ASP A 42 -29.16 4.15 2.03
C ASP A 42 -29.84 5.50 2.38
N GLY A 43 -30.63 6.02 1.44
CA GLY A 43 -31.32 7.31 1.58
C GLY A 43 -32.35 7.34 2.69
N GLU A 44 -32.96 6.19 3.03
CA GLU A 44 -33.97 6.09 4.09
C GLU A 44 -33.34 6.21 5.50
N LYS A 45 -32.11 5.71 5.64
CA LYS A 45 -31.34 5.79 6.90
C LYS A 45 -30.53 7.06 7.04
N CYS A 46 -30.20 7.71 5.91
CA CYS A 46 -29.33 8.89 5.91
C CYS A 46 -30.06 10.13 6.44
N VAL A 47 -29.54 10.71 7.50
CA VAL A 47 -30.07 11.95 8.11
C VAL A 47 -29.24 13.20 7.70
N ASP A 48 -28.45 13.12 6.68
CA ASP A 48 -27.61 14.21 6.13
C ASP A 48 -26.76 14.99 7.15
N CYS A 49 -26.28 14.34 8.19
CA CYS A 49 -25.50 14.96 9.29
C CYS A 49 -24.09 15.44 8.88
N GLY A 50 -23.57 15.05 7.70
CA GLY A 50 -22.31 15.52 7.16
C GLY A 50 -21.04 14.91 7.78
N ILE A 51 -21.13 14.00 8.75
CA ILE A 51 -19.94 13.40 9.40
C ILE A 51 -19.06 12.69 8.38
N CYS A 52 -19.65 11.94 7.45
CA CYS A 52 -18.92 11.26 6.37
C CYS A 52 -18.12 12.22 5.48
N LYS A 53 -18.66 13.42 5.17
CA LYS A 53 -17.92 14.46 4.42
C LYS A 53 -16.73 15.00 5.19
N SER A 54 -16.87 15.16 6.49
CA SER A 54 -15.84 15.79 7.33
C SER A 54 -14.54 14.96 7.43
N VAL A 55 -14.57 13.68 7.08
CA VAL A 55 -13.40 12.78 7.07
C VAL A 55 -12.92 12.42 5.66
N CYS A 56 -13.65 12.86 4.63
CA CYS A 56 -13.40 12.45 3.26
C CYS A 56 -12.36 13.32 2.57
N TYR A 57 -11.38 12.68 1.95
CA TYR A 57 -10.31 13.30 1.18
C TYR A 57 -10.82 14.27 0.11
N LYS A 58 -11.84 13.90 -0.65
CA LYS A 58 -12.37 14.70 -1.77
C LYS A 58 -12.94 16.06 -1.36
N TYR A 59 -13.30 16.24 -0.09
CA TYR A 59 -13.78 17.51 0.45
C TYR A 59 -12.73 18.27 1.26
N ALA A 60 -11.51 17.75 1.31
CA ALA A 60 -10.43 18.33 2.08
C ALA A 60 -9.58 19.27 1.20
N ASN A 61 -9.27 20.45 1.72
CA ASN A 61 -8.18 21.23 1.18
C ASN A 61 -6.87 20.73 1.80
N ILE A 62 -5.96 20.21 0.98
CA ILE A 62 -4.65 19.74 1.39
C ILE A 62 -3.62 20.71 0.84
N PRO A 63 -3.02 21.55 1.70
CA PRO A 63 -2.00 22.49 1.28
C PRO A 63 -0.73 21.78 0.82
N GLU A 64 0.10 22.49 0.07
CA GLU A 64 1.44 22.03 -0.26
C GLU A 64 2.28 21.89 1.02
N TYR A 65 2.97 20.76 1.16
CA TYR A 65 3.84 20.50 2.30
C TYR A 65 5.20 21.16 2.08
N LYS A 66 5.52 22.17 2.91
CA LYS A 66 6.71 23.02 2.75
C LYS A 66 7.93 22.50 3.51
N ASP A 67 7.74 21.63 4.51
CA ASP A 67 8.79 21.25 5.46
C ASP A 67 9.51 19.95 5.06
N VAL A 68 9.67 19.69 3.76
CA VAL A 68 10.33 18.46 3.24
C VAL A 68 11.77 18.34 3.78
N ASP A 69 12.51 19.44 3.84
CA ASP A 69 13.90 19.48 4.30
C ASP A 69 14.03 19.27 5.82
N LYS A 70 12.95 19.48 6.59
CA LYS A 70 12.91 19.24 8.03
C LYS A 70 12.61 17.78 8.39
N LEU A 71 12.20 16.96 7.41
CA LEU A 71 11.88 15.56 7.63
C LEU A 71 13.15 14.77 8.04
N LEU A 72 12.98 13.91 9.04
CA LEU A 72 14.08 13.07 9.51
C LEU A 72 14.02 11.73 8.75
N ASN A 73 14.92 11.55 7.81
CA ASN A 73 14.95 10.39 6.92
C ASN A 73 16.08 9.43 7.32
N TYR A 74 15.73 8.15 7.48
CA TYR A 74 16.69 7.12 7.85
C TYR A 74 16.59 5.93 6.90
N ALA A 75 17.73 5.42 6.46
CA ALA A 75 17.85 4.06 5.97
C ALA A 75 17.97 3.14 7.17
N ALA A 76 17.13 2.12 7.28
CA ALA A 76 17.13 1.25 8.43
C ALA A 76 16.82 -0.21 8.08
N SER A 77 17.45 -1.13 8.81
CA SER A 77 17.18 -2.57 8.71
C SER A 77 17.20 -3.22 10.09
N ALA A 78 16.29 -4.14 10.34
CA ALA A 78 16.29 -4.92 11.56
C ALA A 78 17.63 -5.69 11.71
N LYS A 79 18.15 -5.78 12.93
CA LYS A 79 19.31 -6.61 13.23
C LYS A 79 19.02 -8.09 13.09
N SER A 80 17.78 -8.51 13.36
CA SER A 80 17.31 -9.89 13.21
C SER A 80 17.15 -10.29 11.74
N ASP A 81 17.89 -11.30 11.31
CA ASP A 81 17.77 -11.88 9.96
C ASP A 81 16.40 -12.50 9.70
N ALA A 82 15.78 -13.10 10.72
CA ALA A 82 14.44 -13.65 10.62
C ALA A 82 13.39 -12.56 10.33
N VAL A 83 13.52 -11.37 10.92
CA VAL A 83 12.65 -10.23 10.64
C VAL A 83 12.88 -9.73 9.22
N VAL A 84 14.13 -9.50 8.81
CA VAL A 84 14.45 -9.01 7.47
C VAL A 84 13.98 -9.99 6.40
N SER A 85 14.21 -11.29 6.55
CA SER A 85 13.79 -12.30 5.57
C SER A 85 12.28 -12.48 5.50
N GLY A 86 11.58 -12.36 6.63
CA GLY A 86 10.12 -12.48 6.74
C GLY A 86 9.33 -11.25 6.31
N THR A 87 9.99 -10.15 5.92
CA THR A 87 9.35 -8.88 5.56
C THR A 87 9.71 -8.42 4.15
N THR A 88 9.00 -7.43 3.63
CA THR A 88 9.22 -6.91 2.26
C THR A 88 10.56 -6.18 2.12
N SER A 89 10.94 -5.35 3.09
CA SER A 89 12.10 -4.46 3.05
C SER A 89 13.08 -4.75 4.20
N GLY A 90 13.56 -3.73 4.90
CA GLY A 90 14.44 -3.85 6.08
C GLY A 90 13.73 -4.29 7.36
N GLY A 91 12.42 -4.50 7.36
CA GLY A 91 11.68 -5.02 8.53
C GLY A 91 11.16 -3.95 9.50
N LEU A 92 11.27 -2.66 9.18
CA LEU A 92 10.92 -1.58 10.12
C LEU A 92 9.45 -1.57 10.53
N GLY A 93 8.52 -1.82 9.61
CA GLY A 93 7.10 -1.88 9.97
C GLY A 93 6.82 -2.95 11.05
N ASP A 94 7.50 -4.09 10.97
CA ASP A 94 7.39 -5.16 11.96
C ASP A 94 7.99 -4.78 13.32
N ILE A 95 9.19 -4.16 13.33
CA ILE A 95 9.86 -3.71 14.56
C ILE A 95 9.05 -2.61 15.26
N LEU A 96 8.51 -1.64 14.51
CA LEU A 96 7.66 -0.58 15.07
C LEU A 96 6.36 -1.17 15.65
N CYS A 97 5.72 -2.12 14.95
CA CYS A 97 4.52 -2.78 15.41
C CYS A 97 4.76 -3.61 16.68
N GLU A 98 5.85 -4.40 16.72
CA GLU A 98 6.26 -5.14 17.92
C GLU A 98 6.47 -4.23 19.13
N GLN A 99 7.19 -3.10 18.94
CA GLN A 99 7.40 -2.15 20.02
C GLN A 99 6.08 -1.59 20.56
N LEU A 100 5.15 -1.23 19.67
CA LEU A 100 3.86 -0.67 20.05
C LEU A 100 2.99 -1.71 20.77
N VAL A 101 2.94 -2.95 20.29
CA VAL A 101 2.22 -4.04 20.98
C VAL A 101 2.78 -4.26 22.38
N ASN A 102 4.11 -4.28 22.55
CA ASN A 102 4.75 -4.45 23.84
C ASN A 102 4.47 -3.27 24.81
N GLU A 103 4.13 -2.09 24.29
CA GLU A 103 3.69 -0.92 25.07
C GLU A 103 2.17 -0.89 25.31
N GLY A 104 1.46 -1.95 24.96
CA GLY A 104 0.02 -2.10 25.18
C GLY A 104 -0.86 -1.37 24.15
N TYR A 105 -0.33 -1.04 22.96
CA TYR A 105 -1.14 -0.52 21.88
C TYR A 105 -1.91 -1.65 21.17
N LEU A 106 -3.16 -1.38 20.85
CA LEU A 106 -3.86 -2.12 19.80
C LEU A 106 -3.27 -1.71 18.46
N CYS A 107 -2.79 -2.67 17.67
CA CYS A 107 -2.22 -2.36 16.36
C CYS A 107 -3.20 -2.74 15.24
N VAL A 108 -3.49 -1.80 14.35
CA VAL A 108 -4.26 -2.03 13.14
C VAL A 108 -3.31 -2.16 11.97
N GLY A 109 -3.44 -3.23 11.21
CA GLY A 109 -2.63 -3.50 10.04
C GLY A 109 -3.34 -4.40 9.05
N VAL A 110 -2.72 -4.57 7.87
CA VAL A 110 -3.34 -5.30 6.76
C VAL A 110 -2.89 -6.76 6.76
N THR A 111 -3.86 -7.69 6.81
CA THR A 111 -3.67 -9.11 6.59
C THR A 111 -4.17 -9.52 5.20
N TYR A 112 -3.80 -10.71 4.74
CA TYR A 112 -4.39 -11.30 3.54
C TYR A 112 -5.31 -12.46 3.95
N ASN A 113 -6.60 -12.33 3.66
CA ASN A 113 -7.58 -13.39 3.87
C ASN A 113 -7.51 -14.35 2.68
N THR A 114 -7.00 -15.54 2.90
CA THR A 114 -6.78 -16.55 1.84
C THR A 114 -8.07 -17.26 1.40
N GLU A 115 -9.13 -17.24 2.21
CA GLU A 115 -10.43 -17.81 1.83
C GLU A 115 -11.15 -16.90 0.84
N LYS A 116 -11.14 -15.59 1.12
CA LYS A 116 -11.81 -14.58 0.28
C LYS A 116 -10.89 -13.99 -0.79
N ASN A 117 -9.60 -14.28 -0.73
CA ASN A 117 -8.56 -13.74 -1.62
C ASN A 117 -8.53 -12.21 -1.67
N ILE A 118 -8.67 -11.56 -0.52
CA ILE A 118 -8.66 -10.10 -0.35
C ILE A 118 -7.70 -9.68 0.78
N ALA A 119 -7.20 -8.47 0.70
CA ALA A 119 -6.56 -7.82 1.82
C ALA A 119 -7.62 -7.23 2.75
N VAL A 120 -7.43 -7.37 4.06
CA VAL A 120 -8.34 -6.84 5.09
C VAL A 120 -7.54 -6.18 6.20
N ASP A 121 -8.03 -5.08 6.72
CA ASP A 121 -7.47 -4.49 7.92
C ASP A 121 -8.03 -5.22 9.15
N THR A 122 -7.15 -5.58 10.07
CA THR A 122 -7.49 -6.25 11.32
C THR A 122 -6.83 -5.58 12.50
N VAL A 123 -7.34 -5.84 13.70
CA VAL A 123 -6.80 -5.34 14.97
C VAL A 123 -6.03 -6.47 15.62
N ALA A 124 -4.76 -6.25 15.95
CA ALA A 124 -3.91 -7.14 16.72
C ALA A 124 -3.70 -6.59 18.14
N LYS A 125 -3.79 -7.48 19.13
CA LYS A 125 -3.54 -7.20 20.55
C LYS A 125 -2.24 -7.82 21.03
N THR A 126 -1.75 -8.82 20.29
CA THR A 126 -0.54 -9.56 20.64
C THR A 126 0.48 -9.53 19.49
N ARG A 127 1.71 -9.90 19.81
CA ARG A 127 2.78 -10.01 18.83
C ARG A 127 2.47 -11.08 17.77
N GLU A 128 1.92 -12.20 18.18
CA GLU A 128 1.56 -13.34 17.33
C GLU A 128 0.53 -12.91 16.28
N GLU A 129 -0.51 -12.21 16.68
CA GLU A 129 -1.54 -11.68 15.77
C GLU A 129 -0.94 -10.69 14.76
N SER A 130 -0.02 -9.83 15.23
CA SER A 130 0.61 -8.79 14.41
C SER A 130 1.58 -9.31 13.34
N ILE A 131 2.10 -10.55 13.46
CA ILE A 131 2.95 -11.19 12.45
C ILE A 131 2.25 -11.27 11.09
N SER A 132 0.93 -11.42 11.07
CA SER A 132 0.12 -11.46 9.85
C SER A 132 0.16 -10.15 9.04
N PHE A 133 0.58 -9.03 9.64
CA PHE A 133 0.75 -7.74 8.96
C PHE A 133 2.00 -7.69 8.08
N ARG A 134 2.96 -8.59 8.29
CA ARG A 134 4.19 -8.65 7.50
C ARG A 134 3.92 -8.73 6.00
N GLY A 135 4.69 -8.00 5.24
CA GLY A 135 4.62 -8.00 3.78
C GLY A 135 3.53 -7.05 3.23
N SER A 136 3.91 -6.17 2.32
CA SER A 136 2.99 -5.27 1.62
C SER A 136 2.00 -6.06 0.76
N LYS A 137 0.73 -5.72 0.85
CA LYS A 137 -0.34 -6.25 0.00
C LYS A 137 -0.61 -5.21 -1.09
N TYR A 138 -0.26 -5.53 -2.34
CA TYR A 138 -0.34 -4.58 -3.48
C TYR A 138 -1.74 -4.54 -4.11
N ILE A 139 -2.77 -4.68 -3.28
CA ILE A 139 -4.20 -4.58 -3.63
C ILE A 139 -4.93 -3.73 -2.58
N GLN A 140 -6.16 -3.31 -2.90
CA GLN A 140 -7.00 -2.60 -1.93
C GLN A 140 -7.30 -3.48 -0.72
N SER A 141 -7.23 -2.90 0.48
CA SER A 141 -7.71 -3.58 1.68
C SER A 141 -9.15 -3.19 2.00
N TYR A 142 -9.90 -4.13 2.57
CA TYR A 142 -11.19 -3.86 3.17
C TYR A 142 -10.98 -3.39 4.61
N THR A 143 -11.18 -2.09 4.86
CA THR A 143 -10.83 -1.42 6.12
C THR A 143 -12.01 -1.25 7.06
N TYR A 144 -13.24 -1.34 6.54
CA TYR A 144 -14.46 -0.98 7.24
C TYR A 144 -14.56 -1.57 8.65
N ASN A 145 -14.34 -2.88 8.79
CA ASN A 145 -14.53 -3.57 10.07
C ASN A 145 -13.55 -3.09 11.15
N ALA A 146 -12.26 -2.92 10.78
CA ALA A 146 -11.24 -2.44 11.71
C ALA A 146 -11.52 -0.98 12.12
N PHE A 147 -11.83 -0.12 11.16
CA PHE A 147 -12.13 1.28 11.43
C PHE A 147 -13.42 1.45 12.23
N LYS A 148 -14.45 0.65 11.94
CA LYS A 148 -15.70 0.64 12.72
C LYS A 148 -15.44 0.22 14.17
N SER A 149 -14.63 -0.82 14.38
CA SER A 149 -14.23 -1.27 15.72
C SER A 149 -13.52 -0.15 16.50
N ILE A 150 -12.59 0.58 15.86
CA ILE A 150 -11.91 1.72 16.48
C ILE A 150 -12.91 2.83 16.84
N VAL A 151 -13.77 3.19 15.90
CA VAL A 151 -14.75 4.27 16.08
C VAL A 151 -15.72 3.98 17.21
N ASP A 152 -16.16 2.74 17.33
CA ASP A 152 -17.17 2.35 18.33
C ASP A 152 -16.57 2.08 19.70
N ASN A 153 -15.37 1.45 19.76
CA ASN A 153 -14.91 0.82 21.00
C ASN A 153 -13.55 1.32 21.51
N HIS A 154 -12.69 1.92 20.64
CA HIS A 154 -11.27 2.08 20.97
C HIS A 154 -10.75 3.52 20.92
N LEU A 155 -11.62 4.52 20.97
CA LEU A 155 -11.22 5.93 20.94
C LEU A 155 -10.43 6.38 22.17
N ASN A 156 -10.59 5.69 23.29
CA ASN A 156 -9.88 5.99 24.54
C ASN A 156 -8.66 5.10 24.76
N ASP A 157 -8.46 4.07 23.94
CA ASP A 157 -7.35 3.14 24.05
C ASP A 157 -6.11 3.70 23.35
N LYS A 158 -4.94 3.15 23.65
CA LYS A 158 -3.73 3.36 22.86
C LYS A 158 -3.84 2.53 21.60
N VAL A 159 -3.86 3.19 20.43
CA VAL A 159 -4.02 2.52 19.13
C VAL A 159 -2.93 2.98 18.17
N ALA A 160 -2.34 2.04 17.47
CA ALA A 160 -1.45 2.30 16.34
C ALA A 160 -2.10 1.85 15.03
N VAL A 161 -2.09 2.69 14.01
CA VAL A 161 -2.69 2.37 12.71
C VAL A 161 -1.61 2.40 11.64
N PHE A 162 -1.43 1.27 10.96
CA PHE A 162 -0.57 1.12 9.79
C PHE A 162 -1.46 1.08 8.54
N GLY A 163 -1.29 2.03 7.64
CA GLY A 163 -2.17 2.13 6.47
C GLY A 163 -1.54 2.87 5.29
N THR A 164 -2.32 3.02 4.23
CA THR A 164 -1.96 3.93 3.15
C THR A 164 -2.20 5.39 3.57
N PRO A 165 -1.59 6.39 2.93
CA PRO A 165 -1.80 7.80 3.28
C PRO A 165 -3.26 8.22 3.33
N CYS A 166 -4.13 7.67 2.47
CA CYS A 166 -5.55 7.97 2.46
C CYS A 166 -6.32 7.37 3.65
N HIS A 167 -5.92 6.19 4.13
CA HIS A 167 -6.46 5.59 5.37
C HIS A 167 -6.07 6.43 6.58
N ILE A 168 -4.78 6.76 6.67
CA ILE A 168 -4.23 7.55 7.78
C ILE A 168 -4.82 8.97 7.81
N PHE A 169 -4.95 9.61 6.66
CA PHE A 169 -5.62 10.91 6.55
C PHE A 169 -7.06 10.88 7.08
N ALA A 170 -7.84 9.90 6.65
CA ALA A 170 -9.26 9.84 6.99
C ALA A 170 -9.48 9.59 8.49
N ILE A 171 -8.68 8.69 9.10
CA ILE A 171 -8.76 8.45 10.54
C ILE A 171 -8.22 9.63 11.34
N ASP A 172 -7.12 10.29 10.93
CA ASP A 172 -6.58 11.48 11.57
C ASP A 172 -7.61 12.61 11.65
N LYS A 173 -8.32 12.88 10.54
CA LYS A 173 -9.40 13.87 10.50
C LYS A 173 -10.49 13.57 11.50
N TYR A 174 -10.91 12.31 11.63
CA TYR A 174 -11.90 11.90 12.61
C TYR A 174 -11.40 12.06 14.04
N LEU A 175 -10.19 11.61 14.31
CA LEU A 175 -9.59 11.67 15.65
C LEU A 175 -9.38 13.11 16.12
N LYS A 176 -8.92 14.02 15.24
CA LYS A 176 -8.80 15.46 15.53
C LYS A 176 -10.15 16.06 15.87
N LYS A 177 -11.19 15.75 15.09
CA LYS A 177 -12.55 16.20 15.35
C LYS A 177 -13.12 15.68 16.69
N ARG A 178 -12.73 14.45 17.06
CA ARG A 178 -13.12 13.82 18.33
C ARG A 178 -12.22 14.19 19.52
N LYS A 179 -11.15 14.99 19.29
CA LYS A 179 -10.11 15.31 20.29
C LYS A 179 -9.46 14.06 20.92
N LYS A 180 -9.21 13.04 20.07
CA LYS A 180 -8.66 11.74 20.48
C LYS A 180 -7.32 11.41 19.78
N ARG A 181 -6.76 12.36 18.98
CA ARG A 181 -5.53 12.14 18.22
C ARG A 181 -4.34 11.73 19.10
N ASP A 182 -4.34 12.16 20.35
CA ASP A 182 -3.24 11.90 21.28
C ASP A 182 -3.13 10.43 21.72
N ASN A 183 -4.21 9.67 21.65
CA ASN A 183 -4.20 8.24 21.95
C ASN A 183 -3.63 7.39 20.81
N PHE A 184 -3.36 7.99 19.64
CA PHE A 184 -3.05 7.26 18.43
C PHE A 184 -1.63 7.53 17.92
N VAL A 185 -0.97 6.46 17.43
CA VAL A 185 0.22 6.53 16.58
C VAL A 185 -0.19 6.16 15.16
N LEU A 186 0.07 7.05 14.20
CA LEU A 186 -0.34 6.89 12.81
C LEU A 186 0.88 6.70 11.91
N ILE A 187 0.96 5.55 11.25
CA ILE A 187 2.10 5.16 10.41
C ILE A 187 1.58 4.87 9.01
N ASP A 188 2.08 5.60 8.02
CA ASP A 188 1.73 5.35 6.64
C ASP A 188 2.91 4.82 5.80
N ILE A 189 2.66 4.61 4.51
CA ILE A 189 3.64 4.09 3.56
C ILE A 189 3.87 5.06 2.40
N TYR A 190 5.04 4.98 1.77
CA TYR A 190 5.25 5.54 0.44
C TYR A 190 4.39 4.76 -0.56
N CYS A 191 3.26 5.35 -0.95
CA CYS A 191 2.22 4.68 -1.71
C CYS A 191 2.32 5.02 -3.20
N HIS A 192 2.50 4.00 -4.04
CA HIS A 192 2.52 4.14 -5.49
C HIS A 192 1.11 4.45 -6.05
N GLY A 193 0.10 3.77 -5.54
CA GLY A 193 -1.29 3.81 -5.99
C GLY A 193 -1.95 2.46 -5.75
N CYS A 194 -3.26 2.41 -5.96
CA CYS A 194 -4.06 1.23 -5.68
C CYS A 194 -4.64 0.66 -6.98
N PRO A 195 -4.26 -0.55 -7.41
CA PRO A 195 -4.78 -1.16 -8.63
C PRO A 195 -6.21 -1.68 -8.41
N SER A 196 -6.93 -1.88 -9.51
CA SER A 196 -8.20 -2.58 -9.51
C SER A 196 -8.08 -4.00 -8.96
N MET A 197 -9.06 -4.41 -8.14
CA MET A 197 -9.18 -5.80 -7.66
C MET A 197 -9.41 -6.80 -8.80
N ASN A 198 -9.94 -6.35 -9.95
CA ASN A 198 -10.09 -7.20 -11.11
C ASN A 198 -8.76 -7.69 -11.66
N VAL A 199 -7.68 -6.89 -11.56
CA VAL A 199 -6.32 -7.33 -11.93
C VAL A 199 -5.87 -8.49 -11.04
N TRP A 200 -6.09 -8.38 -9.73
CA TRP A 200 -5.74 -9.44 -8.77
C TRP A 200 -6.56 -10.71 -9.00
N LYS A 201 -7.86 -10.58 -9.20
CA LYS A 201 -8.76 -11.69 -9.51
C LYS A 201 -8.29 -12.47 -10.74
N ARG A 202 -8.02 -11.78 -11.84
CA ARG A 202 -7.51 -12.39 -13.09
C ARG A 202 -6.13 -13.00 -12.92
N TYR A 203 -5.27 -12.38 -12.10
CA TYR A 203 -3.98 -12.97 -11.78
C TYR A 203 -4.10 -14.26 -10.98
N LEU A 204 -5.00 -14.35 -10.02
CA LEU A 204 -5.27 -15.60 -9.30
C LEU A 204 -5.80 -16.69 -10.22
N GLU A 205 -6.70 -16.37 -11.16
CA GLU A 205 -7.17 -17.32 -12.18
C GLU A 205 -5.98 -17.88 -12.99
N TYR A 206 -5.05 -17.02 -13.39
CA TYR A 206 -3.82 -17.43 -14.09
C TYR A 206 -2.94 -18.35 -13.21
N VAL A 207 -2.72 -17.99 -11.95
CA VAL A 207 -1.91 -18.80 -11.02
C VAL A 207 -2.57 -20.14 -10.75
N ASN A 208 -3.90 -20.15 -10.55
CA ASN A 208 -4.68 -21.38 -10.33
C ASN A 208 -4.55 -22.33 -11.54
N GLY A 209 -4.57 -21.80 -12.76
CA GLY A 209 -4.36 -22.59 -13.98
C GLY A 209 -2.94 -23.19 -14.06
N LYS A 210 -1.94 -22.52 -13.49
CA LYS A 210 -0.55 -23.01 -13.47
C LYS A 210 -0.27 -24.04 -12.38
N THR A 211 -0.91 -23.91 -11.24
CA THR A 211 -0.70 -24.75 -10.07
C THR A 211 -1.70 -25.90 -9.96
N HIS A 212 -2.80 -25.85 -10.71
CA HIS A 212 -3.97 -26.71 -10.59
C HIS A 212 -4.62 -26.68 -9.18
N GLU A 213 -4.41 -25.53 -8.47
CA GLU A 213 -4.95 -25.30 -7.13
C GLU A 213 -5.93 -24.12 -7.14
N LYS A 214 -6.91 -24.14 -6.22
CA LYS A 214 -7.92 -23.07 -6.08
C LYS A 214 -7.75 -22.26 -4.80
N SER A 215 -6.91 -22.73 -3.87
CA SER A 215 -6.69 -22.09 -2.57
C SER A 215 -5.24 -22.21 -2.13
N TYR A 216 -4.80 -21.23 -1.37
CA TYR A 216 -3.45 -21.14 -0.80
C TYR A 216 -3.58 -20.76 0.67
N ASP A 217 -2.70 -21.28 1.52
CA ASP A 217 -2.63 -20.89 2.94
C ASP A 217 -1.71 -19.68 3.18
N TYR A 218 -0.88 -19.35 2.19
CA TYR A 218 0.02 -18.19 2.25
C TYR A 218 0.15 -17.52 0.89
N VAL A 219 0.00 -16.20 0.86
CA VAL A 219 0.21 -15.34 -0.31
C VAL A 219 1.14 -14.19 0.06
N SER A 220 2.27 -14.11 -0.62
CA SER A 220 3.19 -12.98 -0.55
C SER A 220 3.20 -12.23 -1.87
N PHE A 221 2.97 -10.93 -1.83
CA PHE A 221 3.09 -10.06 -3.01
C PHE A 221 4.55 -9.68 -3.30
N ARG A 222 5.42 -9.73 -2.30
CA ARG A 222 6.80 -9.28 -2.42
C ARG A 222 7.77 -10.24 -1.75
N SER A 223 7.88 -11.45 -2.29
CA SER A 223 8.87 -12.44 -1.86
C SER A 223 10.30 -11.98 -2.23
N LYS A 224 11.24 -12.27 -1.33
CA LYS A 224 12.67 -12.07 -1.60
C LYS A 224 13.34 -13.28 -2.26
N ALA A 225 12.59 -14.16 -2.94
CA ALA A 225 13.13 -15.35 -3.61
C ALA A 225 14.31 -15.05 -4.55
N TYR A 226 14.30 -13.87 -5.16
CA TYR A 226 15.43 -13.35 -5.95
C TYR A 226 16.16 -12.20 -5.25
N GLY A 227 15.95 -12.00 -3.94
CA GLY A 227 16.44 -10.94 -3.06
C GLY A 227 15.67 -9.65 -3.19
N TRP A 228 16.08 -8.67 -2.38
CA TRP A 228 15.46 -7.34 -2.33
C TRP A 228 15.92 -6.45 -3.50
N GLY A 229 15.15 -5.41 -3.79
CA GLY A 229 15.47 -4.32 -4.68
C GLY A 229 14.77 -4.44 -6.04
N SER A 230 15.41 -5.06 -7.01
CA SER A 230 15.01 -4.98 -8.41
C SER A 230 13.80 -5.82 -8.81
N TYR A 231 13.37 -6.75 -7.97
CA TYR A 231 12.37 -7.75 -8.34
C TYR A 231 11.11 -7.65 -7.50
N TYR A 232 9.97 -7.65 -8.16
CA TYR A 232 8.66 -7.77 -7.55
C TYR A 232 8.14 -9.18 -7.81
N VAL A 233 8.08 -10.00 -6.77
CA VAL A 233 7.84 -11.43 -6.90
C VAL A 233 6.69 -11.85 -6.02
N ALA A 234 5.59 -12.30 -6.63
CA ALA A 234 4.51 -12.96 -5.91
C ALA A 234 4.88 -14.43 -5.62
N GLN A 235 4.46 -14.92 -4.47
CA GLN A 235 4.67 -16.31 -4.08
C GLN A 235 3.42 -16.84 -3.37
N MET A 236 2.96 -18.03 -3.75
CA MET A 236 1.84 -18.73 -3.13
C MET A 236 2.32 -20.08 -2.58
N LYS A 237 1.84 -20.42 -1.37
CA LYS A 237 2.18 -21.67 -0.70
C LYS A 237 0.91 -22.39 -0.24
N LYS A 238 1.02 -23.72 -0.11
CA LYS A 238 0.01 -24.59 0.48
C LYS A 238 0.69 -25.74 1.23
N GLY A 239 0.27 -26.02 2.46
CA GLY A 239 0.90 -27.03 3.31
C GLY A 239 2.41 -26.79 3.50
N GLY A 240 2.83 -25.52 3.62
CA GLY A 240 4.25 -25.13 3.74
C GLY A 240 5.07 -25.22 2.44
N LYS A 241 4.55 -25.83 1.37
CA LYS A 241 5.23 -25.94 0.08
C LYS A 241 4.96 -24.71 -0.80
N THR A 242 6.01 -24.20 -1.44
CA THR A 242 5.85 -23.16 -2.48
C THR A 242 5.33 -23.81 -3.75
N LEU A 243 4.13 -23.44 -4.15
CA LEU A 243 3.48 -23.95 -5.38
C LEU A 243 3.70 -23.01 -6.57
N PHE A 244 3.81 -21.71 -6.29
CA PHE A 244 4.04 -20.72 -7.33
C PHE A 244 5.04 -19.67 -6.84
N THR A 245 5.95 -19.31 -7.73
CA THR A 245 6.81 -18.14 -7.61
C THR A 245 6.78 -17.42 -8.95
N SER A 246 6.38 -16.16 -8.96
CA SER A 246 6.31 -15.39 -10.20
C SER A 246 7.71 -15.19 -10.81
N PRO A 247 7.79 -15.01 -12.14
CA PRO A 247 9.07 -14.83 -12.82
C PRO A 247 9.73 -13.51 -12.41
N LYS A 248 11.05 -13.43 -12.53
CA LYS A 248 11.85 -12.21 -12.27
C LYS A 248 11.41 -11.02 -13.11
N ILE A 249 10.96 -11.29 -14.32
CA ILE A 249 10.56 -10.30 -15.32
C ILE A 249 9.22 -10.69 -15.93
N ASN A 250 8.49 -9.70 -16.45
CA ASN A 250 7.23 -9.90 -17.17
C ASN A 250 6.13 -10.61 -16.36
N ASP A 251 6.18 -10.52 -15.02
CA ASP A 251 5.03 -10.95 -14.22
C ASP A 251 3.78 -10.15 -14.65
N LYS A 252 2.66 -10.87 -14.78
CA LYS A 252 1.42 -10.30 -15.34
C LYS A 252 0.80 -9.26 -14.43
N PHE A 253 0.76 -9.57 -13.11
CA PHE A 253 0.23 -8.66 -12.11
C PHE A 253 1.07 -7.38 -12.04
N TYR A 254 2.40 -7.51 -11.91
CA TYR A 254 3.27 -6.34 -11.80
C TYR A 254 3.41 -5.56 -13.09
N THR A 255 3.25 -6.20 -14.26
CA THR A 255 3.16 -5.48 -15.54
C THR A 255 1.96 -4.53 -15.55
N LEU A 256 0.79 -5.00 -15.10
CA LEU A 256 -0.41 -4.17 -15.04
C LEU A 256 -0.38 -3.18 -13.87
N PHE A 257 0.17 -3.56 -12.72
CA PHE A 257 0.32 -2.68 -11.57
C PHE A 257 1.20 -1.45 -11.90
N PHE A 258 2.37 -1.66 -12.50
CA PHE A 258 3.29 -0.59 -12.88
C PHE A 258 3.00 0.02 -14.27
N SER A 259 1.90 -0.38 -14.90
CA SER A 259 1.40 0.34 -16.08
C SER A 259 0.78 1.68 -15.71
N ASP A 260 0.39 1.86 -14.45
CA ASP A 260 -0.36 2.98 -13.89
C ASP A 260 -1.77 3.18 -14.46
N VAL A 261 -2.14 2.47 -15.52
CA VAL A 261 -3.40 2.64 -16.25
C VAL A 261 -4.62 2.16 -15.46
N LEU A 262 -4.46 1.15 -14.60
CA LEU A 262 -5.55 0.48 -13.86
C LEU A 262 -5.59 0.87 -12.38
N LEU A 263 -5.03 2.01 -12.02
CA LEU A 263 -5.09 2.54 -10.66
C LEU A 263 -6.49 3.14 -10.36
N ASN A 264 -6.82 3.24 -9.08
CA ASN A 264 -7.96 4.04 -8.64
C ASN A 264 -7.78 5.49 -9.10
N GLU A 265 -8.84 6.13 -9.61
CA GLU A 265 -8.76 7.45 -10.22
C GLU A 265 -8.19 8.51 -9.27
N SER A 266 -8.55 8.48 -8.00
CA SER A 266 -7.97 9.35 -6.97
C SER A 266 -6.45 9.20 -6.80
N CYS A 267 -5.85 8.13 -7.31
CA CYS A 267 -4.41 7.91 -7.24
C CYS A 267 -3.62 8.68 -8.31
N TYR A 268 -4.25 9.18 -9.36
CA TYR A 268 -3.53 9.87 -10.44
C TYR A 268 -2.95 11.23 -10.02
N ASP A 269 -3.66 12.01 -9.21
CA ASP A 269 -3.18 13.27 -8.63
C ASP A 269 -3.40 13.29 -7.10
N CYS A 270 -2.84 12.30 -6.40
CA CYS A 270 -3.01 12.15 -4.96
C CYS A 270 -2.13 13.11 -4.16
N LYS A 271 -2.72 14.12 -3.54
CA LYS A 271 -2.01 15.11 -2.71
C LYS A 271 -1.40 14.49 -1.44
N LEU A 272 -1.93 13.38 -0.96
CA LEU A 272 -1.44 12.72 0.26
C LEU A 272 -0.08 12.05 0.11
N ARG A 273 0.40 11.86 -1.13
CA ARG A 273 1.78 11.39 -1.36
C ARG A 273 2.82 12.39 -0.89
N SER A 274 2.50 13.68 -0.92
CA SER A 274 3.41 14.81 -0.74
C SER A 274 3.17 15.56 0.57
N THR A 275 2.58 14.92 1.58
CA THR A 275 2.38 15.55 2.90
C THR A 275 2.62 14.56 4.02
N MET A 276 3.05 15.07 5.18
CA MET A 276 3.19 14.33 6.43
C MET A 276 2.21 14.81 7.51
N ASP A 277 1.25 15.67 7.19
CA ASP A 277 0.40 16.36 8.18
C ASP A 277 -0.48 15.45 9.01
N SER A 278 -0.76 14.25 8.52
CA SER A 278 -1.63 13.27 9.20
C SER A 278 -0.86 12.09 9.79
N THR A 279 0.43 11.96 9.50
CA THR A 279 1.22 10.77 9.89
C THR A 279 2.37 11.12 10.83
N ASP A 280 2.68 10.22 11.75
CA ASP A 280 3.81 10.35 12.66
C ASP A 280 5.10 9.79 12.03
N ILE A 281 4.99 8.67 11.31
CA ILE A 281 6.10 8.01 10.59
C ILE A 281 5.57 7.50 9.24
N ARG A 282 6.37 7.71 8.18
CA ARG A 282 6.16 7.09 6.87
C ARG A 282 7.25 6.07 6.58
N ILE A 283 6.88 4.89 6.11
CA ILE A 283 7.83 3.82 5.81
C ILE A 283 7.75 3.36 4.36
N GLY A 284 8.86 2.85 3.84
CA GLY A 284 8.92 2.26 2.49
C GLY A 284 10.19 1.50 2.26
N ASP A 285 10.43 1.09 1.01
CA ASP A 285 11.74 0.62 0.58
C ASP A 285 12.67 1.82 0.39
N PHE A 286 13.94 1.72 0.78
CA PHE A 286 14.90 2.77 0.48
C PHE A 286 15.36 2.66 -0.98
N TRP A 287 14.60 3.27 -1.89
CA TRP A 287 15.01 3.39 -3.29
C TRP A 287 16.11 4.46 -3.43
N GLY A 288 16.96 4.32 -4.44
CA GLY A 288 18.05 5.21 -4.70
C GLY A 288 19.39 4.50 -4.81
N LYS A 289 20.45 5.27 -5.13
CA LYS A 289 21.77 4.71 -5.50
C LYS A 289 22.53 4.10 -4.30
N ALA A 290 22.27 4.58 -3.09
CA ALA A 290 23.06 4.23 -1.90
C ALA A 290 23.03 2.73 -1.54
N TYR A 291 21.92 2.02 -1.84
CA TYR A 291 21.72 0.62 -1.43
C TYR A 291 21.49 -0.36 -2.58
N LEU A 292 21.91 -0.01 -3.81
CA LEU A 292 21.73 -0.86 -5.01
C LEU A 292 22.34 -2.27 -4.86
N LYS A 293 23.42 -2.38 -4.13
CA LYS A 293 24.12 -3.66 -3.87
C LYS A 293 23.48 -4.47 -2.73
N ASN A 294 22.60 -3.87 -1.93
CA ASN A 294 21.97 -4.56 -0.83
C ASN A 294 20.93 -5.57 -1.35
N THR A 295 21.01 -6.81 -0.90
CA THR A 295 20.12 -7.91 -1.32
C THR A 295 19.14 -8.34 -0.25
N ARG A 296 19.36 -7.91 1.00
CA ARG A 296 18.56 -8.29 2.16
C ARG A 296 17.31 -7.42 2.32
N GLY A 297 17.48 -6.10 2.20
CA GLY A 297 16.42 -5.11 2.33
C GLY A 297 16.81 -3.95 3.23
N VAL A 298 16.50 -2.73 2.78
CA VAL A 298 16.66 -1.50 3.54
C VAL A 298 15.37 -0.72 3.49
N SER A 299 14.81 -0.40 4.63
CA SER A 299 13.62 0.44 4.73
C SER A 299 14.01 1.91 4.75
N LEU A 300 13.25 2.74 4.04
CA LEU A 300 13.20 4.17 4.29
C LEU A 300 12.22 4.41 5.43
N VAL A 301 12.67 5.14 6.44
CA VAL A 301 11.85 5.63 7.55
C VAL A 301 11.90 7.14 7.54
N THR A 302 10.79 7.79 7.32
CA THR A 302 10.66 9.24 7.40
C THR A 302 9.84 9.58 8.64
N VAL A 303 10.49 10.19 9.62
CA VAL A 303 9.83 10.65 10.85
C VAL A 303 9.38 12.08 10.65
N ASN A 304 8.12 12.35 10.93
CA ASN A 304 7.57 13.70 10.89
C ASN A 304 8.24 14.55 11.98
N HIS A 305 8.94 15.60 11.57
CA HIS A 305 9.67 16.49 12.49
C HIS A 305 8.76 17.14 13.55
N ALA A 306 7.48 17.32 13.25
CA ALA A 306 6.49 17.90 14.15
C ALA A 306 5.83 16.85 15.08
N SER A 307 6.12 15.54 14.89
CA SER A 307 5.55 14.49 15.72
C SER A 307 6.49 14.03 16.81
N GLU A 308 6.23 14.44 18.05
CA GLU A 308 6.99 13.94 19.21
C GLU A 308 6.80 12.43 19.42
N LYS A 309 5.61 11.89 19.12
CA LYS A 309 5.36 10.45 19.18
C LYS A 309 6.15 9.67 18.16
N GLY A 310 6.24 10.19 16.93
CA GLY A 310 7.05 9.57 15.88
C GLY A 310 8.53 9.53 16.24
N LYS A 311 9.06 10.64 16.76
CA LYS A 311 10.44 10.73 17.25
C LYS A 311 10.68 9.75 18.40
N ALA A 312 9.84 9.78 19.43
CA ALA A 312 9.97 8.90 20.58
C ALA A 312 9.90 7.42 20.22
N LEU A 313 8.98 7.04 19.29
CA LEU A 313 8.88 5.66 18.81
C LEU A 313 10.15 5.23 18.06
N PHE A 314 10.69 6.10 17.19
CA PHE A 314 11.92 5.78 16.47
C PHE A 314 13.11 5.62 17.41
N GLU A 315 13.25 6.48 18.42
CA GLU A 315 14.30 6.35 19.45
C GLU A 315 14.24 4.99 20.16
N LYS A 316 13.07 4.54 20.55
CA LYS A 316 12.85 3.28 21.28
C LYS A 316 13.22 2.02 20.49
N VAL A 317 13.31 2.10 19.17
CA VAL A 317 13.63 0.92 18.34
C VAL A 317 15.08 0.93 17.83
N LYS A 318 15.87 1.94 18.12
CA LYS A 318 17.25 2.09 17.62
C LYS A 318 18.18 0.94 18.01
N ASP A 319 17.97 0.35 19.17
CA ASP A 319 18.73 -0.80 19.65
C ASP A 319 18.44 -2.09 18.84
N LYS A 320 17.26 -2.20 18.22
CA LYS A 320 16.81 -3.35 17.42
C LYS A 320 17.17 -3.25 15.94
N ILE A 321 17.71 -2.10 15.48
CA ILE A 321 17.96 -1.82 14.07
C ILE A 321 19.39 -1.34 13.82
N THR A 322 19.87 -1.50 12.59
CA THR A 322 20.96 -0.71 12.03
C THR A 322 20.33 0.44 11.24
N TYR A 323 20.85 1.66 11.41
CA TYR A 323 20.29 2.82 10.74
C TYR A 323 21.35 3.84 10.35
N LYS A 324 21.06 4.64 9.33
CA LYS A 324 21.84 5.80 8.90
C LYS A 324 20.90 6.90 8.45
N GLN A 325 21.15 8.14 8.91
CA GLN A 325 20.39 9.30 8.46
C GLN A 325 20.83 9.73 7.06
N HIS A 326 19.86 10.19 6.27
CA HIS A 326 20.05 10.67 4.90
C HIS A 326 19.31 11.99 4.69
N PRO A 327 19.83 12.90 3.86
CA PRO A 327 19.07 14.07 3.43
C PRO A 327 17.89 13.64 2.52
N ALA A 328 16.87 14.49 2.42
CA ALA A 328 15.68 14.22 1.60
C ALA A 328 16.04 13.95 0.12
N THR A 329 17.05 14.61 -0.41
CA THR A 329 17.56 14.44 -1.78
C THR A 329 18.05 13.03 -2.09
N ASP A 330 18.56 12.29 -1.10
CA ASP A 330 19.07 10.93 -1.29
C ASP A 330 17.97 9.87 -1.34
N CYS A 331 16.77 10.19 -0.85
CA CYS A 331 15.73 9.19 -0.62
C CYS A 331 14.35 9.61 -1.11
N ILE A 332 13.83 10.80 -0.79
CA ILE A 332 12.44 11.18 -1.11
C ILE A 332 12.23 11.31 -2.63
N SER A 333 13.20 11.84 -3.37
CA SER A 333 13.14 11.99 -4.83
C SER A 333 13.01 10.65 -5.59
N TYR A 334 13.38 9.53 -4.95
CA TYR A 334 13.24 8.19 -5.51
C TYR A 334 11.94 7.49 -5.10
N GLN A 335 11.11 8.16 -4.32
CA GLN A 335 9.82 7.64 -3.87
C GLN A 335 8.67 8.16 -4.75
N SER A 336 7.45 7.77 -4.37
CA SER A 336 6.23 8.29 -5.00
C SER A 336 5.86 9.72 -4.55
N TRP A 337 6.76 10.43 -3.86
CA TRP A 337 6.52 11.80 -3.41
C TRP A 337 6.30 12.74 -4.59
N GLY A 338 5.17 13.43 -4.62
CA GLY A 338 4.81 14.38 -5.68
C GLY A 338 4.48 13.75 -7.04
N LEU A 339 4.51 12.41 -7.17
CA LEU A 339 4.18 11.75 -8.42
C LEU A 339 2.73 12.00 -8.82
N LYS A 340 2.56 12.33 -10.09
CA LYS A 340 1.29 12.36 -10.80
C LYS A 340 1.38 11.41 -11.98
N TYR A 341 0.26 10.85 -12.35
CA TYR A 341 0.16 9.95 -13.50
C TYR A 341 -0.81 10.50 -14.52
N ASP A 342 -0.54 10.29 -15.80
CA ASP A 342 -1.45 10.64 -16.86
C ASP A 342 -2.57 9.59 -16.97
N ILE A 343 -3.81 10.06 -17.17
CA ILE A 343 -4.95 9.17 -17.39
C ILE A 343 -5.06 8.85 -18.87
N GLU A 344 -4.64 7.67 -19.27
CA GLU A 344 -4.79 7.16 -20.62
C GLU A 344 -6.20 6.58 -20.84
N SER A 345 -7.20 7.45 -20.94
CA SER A 345 -8.63 7.11 -20.85
C SER A 345 -9.06 6.00 -21.81
N GLU A 346 -8.65 6.01 -23.07
CA GLU A 346 -9.02 4.99 -24.06
C GLU A 346 -8.35 3.65 -23.78
N LEU A 347 -7.07 3.66 -23.42
CA LEU A 347 -6.38 2.44 -23.00
C LEU A 347 -7.00 1.87 -21.73
N ARG A 348 -7.29 2.73 -20.76
CA ARG A 348 -7.94 2.35 -19.49
C ARG A 348 -9.27 1.64 -19.77
N LYS A 349 -10.15 2.22 -20.58
CA LYS A 349 -11.44 1.59 -20.98
C LYS A 349 -11.22 0.23 -21.61
N LYS A 350 -10.28 0.12 -22.55
CA LYS A 350 -9.93 -1.15 -23.23
C LYS A 350 -9.46 -2.22 -22.25
N LEU A 351 -8.58 -1.85 -21.29
CA LEU A 351 -8.05 -2.82 -20.33
C LEU A 351 -9.11 -3.25 -19.30
N PHE A 352 -9.99 -2.34 -18.85
CA PHE A 352 -11.12 -2.72 -17.99
C PHE A 352 -12.11 -3.63 -18.72
N ALA A 353 -12.44 -3.35 -19.98
CA ALA A 353 -13.28 -4.23 -20.79
C ALA A 353 -12.64 -5.63 -20.93
N SER A 354 -11.33 -5.70 -21.14
CA SER A 354 -10.60 -6.97 -21.18
C SER A 354 -10.67 -7.73 -19.85
N LEU A 355 -10.48 -7.05 -18.72
CA LEU A 355 -10.59 -7.68 -17.40
C LEU A 355 -12.01 -8.14 -17.06
N ALA A 356 -13.02 -7.49 -17.59
CA ALA A 356 -14.43 -7.84 -17.37
C ALA A 356 -14.91 -8.99 -18.27
N ASP A 357 -14.33 -9.20 -19.44
CA ASP A 357 -14.73 -10.27 -20.37
C ASP A 357 -14.26 -11.65 -19.89
N PRO A 358 -15.16 -12.58 -19.52
CA PRO A 358 -14.76 -13.89 -19.02
C PRO A 358 -14.03 -14.76 -20.05
N ARG A 359 -14.10 -14.43 -21.34
CA ARG A 359 -13.41 -15.14 -22.42
C ARG A 359 -11.94 -14.72 -22.55
N GLN A 360 -11.54 -13.62 -21.91
CA GLN A 360 -10.18 -13.10 -21.95
C GLN A 360 -9.40 -13.46 -20.68
N THR A 361 -8.12 -13.66 -20.85
CA THR A 361 -7.16 -13.96 -19.77
C THR A 361 -6.40 -12.70 -19.35
N ILE A 362 -5.66 -12.77 -18.25
CA ILE A 362 -4.75 -11.68 -17.88
C ILE A 362 -3.63 -11.51 -18.91
N GLU A 363 -3.21 -12.59 -19.60
CA GLU A 363 -2.25 -12.53 -20.69
C GLU A 363 -2.76 -11.69 -21.85
N ASP A 364 -4.05 -11.79 -22.19
CA ASP A 364 -4.68 -10.98 -23.22
C ASP A 364 -4.65 -9.50 -22.84
N THR A 365 -5.00 -9.19 -21.58
CA THR A 365 -4.94 -7.82 -21.05
C THR A 365 -3.52 -7.24 -21.11
N VAL A 366 -2.51 -8.01 -20.70
CA VAL A 366 -1.09 -7.63 -20.81
C VAL A 366 -0.67 -7.44 -22.26
N ARG A 367 -1.13 -8.29 -23.18
CA ARG A 367 -0.88 -8.15 -24.61
C ARG A 367 -1.45 -6.86 -25.17
N PHE A 368 -2.71 -6.51 -24.82
CA PHE A 368 -3.32 -5.23 -25.24
C PHE A 368 -2.55 -4.03 -24.71
N PHE A 369 -2.10 -4.08 -23.45
CA PHE A 369 -1.24 -3.05 -22.89
C PHE A 369 0.04 -2.87 -23.72
N TRP A 370 0.75 -3.94 -24.04
CA TRP A 370 2.00 -3.83 -24.81
C TRP A 370 1.78 -3.43 -26.26
N GLN A 371 0.67 -3.83 -26.88
CA GLN A 371 0.29 -3.39 -28.24
C GLN A 371 0.05 -1.89 -28.32
N SER A 372 -0.46 -1.26 -27.24
CA SER A 372 -0.66 0.19 -27.18
C SER A 372 0.63 0.99 -27.01
N ARG A 373 1.74 0.34 -26.63
CA ARG A 373 3.03 1.01 -26.41
C ARG A 373 3.80 1.17 -27.70
N SER A 374 4.51 2.32 -27.84
CA SER A 374 5.40 2.57 -28.99
C SER A 374 6.49 1.50 -29.09
N LEU A 375 7.02 1.32 -30.30
CA LEU A 375 8.14 0.40 -30.54
C LEU A 375 9.35 0.72 -29.64
N LYS A 376 9.66 2.01 -29.45
CA LYS A 376 10.73 2.49 -28.55
C LYS A 376 10.50 2.03 -27.11
N ALA A 377 9.27 2.16 -26.58
CA ALA A 377 8.93 1.72 -25.25
C ALA A 377 9.07 0.20 -25.08
N ARG A 378 8.63 -0.58 -26.07
CA ARG A 378 8.76 -2.04 -26.09
C ARG A 378 10.24 -2.48 -26.13
N LEU A 379 11.06 -1.83 -26.94
CA LEU A 379 12.51 -2.10 -27.00
C LEU A 379 13.21 -1.74 -25.69
N LYS A 380 12.88 -0.58 -25.11
CA LYS A 380 13.40 -0.18 -23.78
C LYS A 380 13.06 -1.21 -22.69
N GLN A 381 11.83 -1.73 -22.70
CA GLN A 381 11.45 -2.78 -21.75
C GLN A 381 12.21 -4.09 -21.99
N LYS A 382 12.42 -4.50 -23.26
CA LYS A 382 13.24 -5.68 -23.57
C LYS A 382 14.67 -5.52 -23.06
N ALA A 383 15.29 -4.35 -23.27
CA ALA A 383 16.63 -4.06 -22.75
C ALA A 383 16.69 -4.09 -21.22
N LYS A 384 15.69 -3.49 -20.55
CA LYS A 384 15.57 -3.56 -19.08
C LYS A 384 15.45 -5.01 -18.59
N ASN A 385 14.62 -5.81 -19.24
CA ASN A 385 14.45 -7.21 -18.90
C ASN A 385 15.76 -8.00 -19.06
N PHE A 386 16.49 -7.77 -20.16
CA PHE A 386 17.79 -8.39 -20.38
C PHE A 386 18.77 -8.05 -19.25
N ILE A 387 18.87 -6.78 -18.87
CA ILE A 387 19.71 -6.35 -17.73
C ILE A 387 19.29 -7.07 -16.44
N LEU A 388 18.00 -7.18 -16.15
CA LEU A 388 17.49 -7.81 -14.93
C LEU A 388 17.75 -9.34 -14.87
N LEU A 389 18.00 -9.98 -16.00
CA LEU A 389 18.39 -11.40 -16.06
C LEU A 389 19.89 -11.63 -15.82
N MET A 390 20.71 -10.58 -15.92
CA MET A 390 22.15 -10.67 -15.65
C MET A 390 22.46 -10.98 -14.19
N PRO A 391 23.68 -11.43 -13.85
CA PRO A 391 24.14 -11.56 -12.47
C PRO A 391 23.97 -10.25 -11.70
N ARG A 392 23.60 -10.36 -10.43
CA ARG A 392 23.29 -9.20 -9.57
C ARG A 392 24.37 -8.11 -9.51
N PRO A 393 25.66 -8.43 -9.39
CA PRO A 393 26.69 -7.38 -9.40
C PRO A 393 26.61 -6.52 -10.66
N VAL A 394 26.35 -7.14 -11.82
CA VAL A 394 26.20 -6.44 -13.10
C VAL A 394 24.94 -5.57 -13.11
N VAL A 395 23.82 -6.09 -12.62
CA VAL A 395 22.57 -5.31 -12.48
C VAL A 395 22.77 -4.09 -11.60
N ALA A 396 23.45 -4.24 -10.46
CA ALA A 396 23.72 -3.15 -9.53
C ALA A 396 24.67 -2.11 -10.13
N PHE A 397 25.69 -2.55 -10.85
CA PHE A 397 26.63 -1.67 -11.55
C PHE A 397 25.91 -0.84 -12.64
N LEU A 398 25.16 -1.49 -13.53
CA LEU A 398 24.44 -0.81 -14.62
C LEU A 398 23.39 0.18 -14.09
N LYS A 399 22.71 -0.14 -13.00
CA LYS A 399 21.77 0.79 -12.36
C LYS A 399 22.44 1.98 -11.67
N GLY A 400 23.68 1.84 -11.26
CA GLY A 400 24.47 2.94 -10.69
C GLY A 400 24.95 3.97 -11.72
N LEU A 401 24.97 3.57 -13.02
CA LEU A 401 25.36 4.44 -14.14
C LEU A 401 24.22 5.33 -14.65
N VAL A 402 22.96 5.00 -14.33
CA VAL A 402 21.76 5.74 -14.73
C VAL A 402 21.20 6.49 -13.52
#